data_214e7ef8def5697f0f3e90791c99718b
#
_entry.id   214e7ef8def5697f0f3e90791c99718b
#
_cell.length_a   1.000
_cell.length_b   1.000
_cell.length_c   1.000
_cell.angle_alpha   90.00
_cell.angle_beta   90.00
_cell.angle_gamma   90.00
#
_symmetry.space_group_name_H-M   'P 1'
#
loop_
_entity.id
_entity.type
_entity.pdbx_description
1 polymer ?
#
loop_
_entity_poly.entity_id
_entity_poly.type
_entity_poly.pdbx_seq_one_letter_code
_entity_poly.pdbx_strand_id
1 'polypeptide(L)'
;MSLIPAQDRRATISSGPIDYIKEAPILPLCAVPTITDEFMENHMARMKSEYPDVYGRMQIPPVRYKSANVGDIQKFWVMVDDGSGGTKSEEVVAEMLAKGSQTAIWADTVELSSSSNISASLAADYLKLLEENTPAGSRDSSKGIYDLELEYFGSPPNYDGDGIVDFLFADIFSGAGGYFTGQDQTNQSGSNQRDIVYLDTHSSVSYVKGTLSHELQHLIHYNYDKYETVQFNEGLSEMAT
;
A
#
# COMPACT_ATOMS: atom_id res chain seq x y z
N MET A 1 5.92 -5.93 -58.07
CA MET A 1 5.61 -5.59 -56.69
C MET A 1 4.59 -6.61 -56.18
N SER A 2 5.07 -7.60 -55.43
CA SER A 2 4.25 -8.72 -54.94
C SER A 2 3.98 -8.49 -53.45
N LEU A 3 2.69 -8.39 -53.12
CA LEU A 3 2.24 -8.27 -51.74
C LEU A 3 2.24 -9.63 -51.06
N ILE A 4 3.00 -9.76 -49.96
CA ILE A 4 3.02 -10.93 -49.10
C ILE A 4 1.84 -10.84 -48.15
N PRO A 5 0.96 -11.83 -48.04
CA PRO A 5 -0.14 -11.81 -47.08
C PRO A 5 0.35 -12.10 -45.67
N ALA A 6 -0.21 -11.37 -44.69
CA ALA A 6 0.02 -11.58 -43.26
C ALA A 6 -0.46 -12.96 -42.85
N GLN A 7 0.43 -13.78 -42.29
CA GLN A 7 0.08 -15.05 -41.67
C GLN A 7 -0.53 -14.81 -40.29
N ASP A 8 -1.79 -15.27 -40.17
CA ASP A 8 -2.53 -15.40 -38.92
C ASP A 8 -1.87 -16.44 -38.01
N ARG A 9 -1.16 -15.99 -36.97
CA ARG A 9 -0.59 -16.87 -35.96
C ARG A 9 -1.63 -17.14 -34.87
N ARG A 10 -2.62 -17.94 -35.15
CA ARG A 10 -3.38 -18.60 -34.09
C ARG A 10 -2.52 -19.73 -33.53
N ALA A 11 -2.03 -19.53 -32.30
CA ALA A 11 -1.45 -20.60 -31.52
C ALA A 11 -2.55 -21.63 -31.21
N THR A 12 -2.50 -22.76 -31.83
CA THR A 12 -3.30 -23.93 -31.46
C THR A 12 -2.74 -24.47 -30.15
N ILE A 13 -3.47 -24.25 -29.05
CA ILE A 13 -3.20 -24.92 -27.79
C ILE A 13 -3.60 -26.36 -27.99
N SER A 14 -2.61 -27.27 -28.02
CA SER A 14 -2.79 -28.71 -28.04
C SER A 14 -3.44 -29.13 -26.72
N SER A 15 -4.66 -29.67 -26.80
CA SER A 15 -5.34 -30.34 -25.70
C SER A 15 -4.76 -31.73 -25.49
N GLY A 16 -3.59 -31.84 -24.91
CA GLY A 16 -3.13 -33.08 -24.28
C GLY A 16 -3.82 -33.25 -22.93
N PRO A 17 -4.01 -34.49 -22.45
CA PRO A 17 -4.59 -34.71 -21.14
C PRO A 17 -3.67 -34.05 -20.10
N ILE A 18 -4.24 -33.11 -19.33
CA ILE A 18 -3.59 -32.56 -18.15
C ILE A 18 -3.59 -33.72 -17.14
N ASP A 19 -2.42 -34.34 -16.95
CA ASP A 19 -2.21 -35.23 -15.83
C ASP A 19 -2.43 -34.41 -14.55
N TYR A 20 -3.58 -34.63 -13.92
CA TYR A 20 -3.81 -34.12 -12.59
C TYR A 20 -2.72 -34.67 -11.67
N ILE A 21 -1.84 -33.79 -11.24
CA ILE A 21 -0.92 -34.08 -10.16
C ILE A 21 -1.82 -34.42 -8.95
N LYS A 22 -1.77 -35.70 -8.56
CA LYS A 22 -2.53 -36.18 -7.42
C LYS A 22 -2.20 -35.36 -6.20
N GLU A 23 -3.22 -34.62 -5.74
CA GLU A 23 -3.45 -34.25 -4.35
C GLU A 23 -2.26 -33.69 -3.56
N ALA A 24 -1.81 -32.49 -3.94
CA ALA A 24 -1.51 -31.53 -2.89
C ALA A 24 -2.87 -31.07 -2.31
N PRO A 25 -3.07 -31.04 -0.99
CA PRO A 25 -4.28 -30.49 -0.42
C PRO A 25 -4.48 -29.10 -1.02
N ILE A 26 -5.63 -28.86 -1.64
CA ILE A 26 -6.04 -27.52 -2.07
C ILE A 26 -6.19 -26.76 -0.76
N LEU A 27 -5.14 -26.09 -0.37
CA LEU A 27 -5.25 -25.02 0.64
C LEU A 27 -6.26 -24.04 0.06
N PRO A 28 -7.33 -23.71 0.80
CA PRO A 28 -8.28 -22.72 0.31
C PRO A 28 -7.51 -21.47 -0.06
N LEU A 29 -7.78 -20.90 -1.22
CA LEU A 29 -7.09 -19.76 -1.83
C LEU A 29 -7.19 -18.47 -0.97
N CYS A 30 -7.81 -18.53 0.20
CA CYS A 30 -7.96 -17.49 1.21
C CYS A 30 -8.03 -18.14 2.59
N ALA A 31 -7.01 -18.90 2.99
CA ALA A 31 -6.79 -19.13 4.40
C ALA A 31 -5.71 -18.15 4.85
N VAL A 32 -6.10 -16.93 5.17
CA VAL A 32 -5.33 -16.17 6.17
C VAL A 32 -5.36 -17.07 7.41
N PRO A 33 -4.23 -17.68 7.83
CA PRO A 33 -4.24 -18.47 9.06
C PRO A 33 -4.71 -17.52 10.14
N THR A 34 -5.65 -17.96 10.95
CA THR A 34 -6.00 -17.21 12.16
C THR A 34 -4.70 -17.02 12.90
N ILE A 35 -4.18 -15.80 12.91
CA ILE A 35 -2.92 -15.47 13.56
C ILE A 35 -3.21 -15.62 15.06
N THR A 36 -2.81 -16.75 15.61
CA THR A 36 -2.94 -17.03 17.03
C THR A 36 -1.78 -16.39 17.78
N ASP A 37 -1.99 -16.09 19.06
CA ASP A 37 -0.89 -15.61 19.93
C ASP A 37 0.32 -16.56 19.87
N GLU A 38 0.08 -17.87 19.81
CA GLU A 38 1.12 -18.89 19.63
C GLU A 38 1.88 -18.74 18.32
N PHE A 39 1.20 -18.44 17.21
CA PHE A 39 1.86 -18.18 15.92
C PHE A 39 2.76 -16.95 16.03
N MET A 40 2.26 -15.86 16.62
CA MET A 40 3.03 -14.62 16.80
C MET A 40 4.24 -14.84 17.72
N GLU A 41 4.09 -15.59 18.83
CA GLU A 41 5.21 -15.92 19.72
C GLU A 41 6.28 -16.73 18.98
N ASN A 42 5.88 -17.75 18.23
CA ASN A 42 6.79 -18.56 17.42
C ASN A 42 7.49 -17.73 16.34
N HIS A 43 6.74 -16.85 15.65
CA HIS A 43 7.30 -15.95 14.65
C HIS A 43 8.32 -14.99 15.26
N MET A 44 8.00 -14.36 16.38
CA MET A 44 8.92 -13.45 17.08
C MET A 44 10.15 -14.19 17.63
N ALA A 45 9.99 -15.40 18.12
CA ALA A 45 11.12 -16.24 18.56
C ALA A 45 12.06 -16.59 17.39
N ARG A 46 11.48 -16.93 16.24
CA ARG A 46 12.21 -17.17 14.99
C ARG A 46 12.95 -15.92 14.53
N MET A 47 12.27 -14.76 14.47
CA MET A 47 12.87 -13.48 14.10
C MET A 47 14.06 -13.13 14.99
N LYS A 48 13.93 -13.34 16.30
CA LYS A 48 15.03 -13.11 17.24
C LYS A 48 16.22 -14.02 17.00
N SER A 49 15.98 -15.29 16.64
CA SER A 49 17.03 -16.29 16.42
C SER A 49 17.71 -16.17 15.06
N GLU A 50 16.91 -16.06 13.99
CA GLU A 50 17.40 -16.10 12.61
C GLU A 50 17.79 -14.71 12.08
N TYR A 51 17.12 -13.63 12.59
CA TYR A 51 17.29 -12.27 12.12
C TYR A 51 17.48 -11.28 13.29
N PRO A 52 18.51 -11.44 14.13
CA PRO A 52 18.67 -10.66 15.36
C PRO A 52 18.75 -9.16 15.13
N ASP A 53 19.35 -8.72 14.02
CA ASP A 53 19.46 -7.29 13.68
C ASP A 53 18.09 -6.67 13.31
N VAL A 54 17.23 -7.44 12.63
CA VAL A 54 15.87 -7.02 12.30
C VAL A 54 15.04 -7.00 13.57
N TYR A 55 15.10 -8.07 14.35
CA TYR A 55 14.40 -8.14 15.64
C TYR A 55 14.82 -7.00 16.58
N GLY A 56 16.11 -6.69 16.65
CA GLY A 56 16.63 -5.58 17.47
C GLY A 56 16.04 -4.22 17.03
N ARG A 57 15.89 -4.00 15.73
CA ARG A 57 15.25 -2.77 15.22
C ARG A 57 13.75 -2.70 15.53
N MET A 58 13.04 -3.82 15.50
CA MET A 58 11.63 -3.89 15.90
C MET A 58 11.40 -3.55 17.39
N GLN A 59 12.44 -3.61 18.23
CA GLN A 59 12.38 -3.24 19.64
C GLN A 59 12.70 -1.76 19.90
N ILE A 60 13.10 -1.00 18.86
CA ILE A 60 13.32 0.45 18.99
C ILE A 60 11.94 1.09 19.12
N PRO A 61 11.65 1.83 20.19
CA PRO A 61 10.38 2.52 20.29
C PRO A 61 10.19 3.47 19.10
N PRO A 62 9.00 3.52 18.51
CA PRO A 62 8.73 4.43 17.41
C PRO A 62 8.95 5.87 17.85
N VAL A 63 9.42 6.70 16.91
CA VAL A 63 9.47 8.14 17.13
C VAL A 63 8.03 8.64 17.20
N ARG A 64 7.62 9.11 18.37
CA ARG A 64 6.29 9.69 18.53
C ARG A 64 6.24 11.06 17.84
N TYR A 65 5.64 11.08 16.66
CA TYR A 65 5.30 12.34 16.04
C TYR A 65 4.16 13.01 16.82
N LYS A 66 4.23 14.32 16.90
CA LYS A 66 3.13 15.08 17.49
C LYS A 66 1.90 14.91 16.59
N SER A 67 0.77 14.56 17.19
CA SER A 67 -0.49 14.44 16.46
C SER A 67 -0.73 15.71 15.63
N ALA A 68 -0.82 15.55 14.31
CA ALA A 68 -1.10 16.63 13.39
C ALA A 68 -2.62 16.83 13.21
N ASN A 69 -3.01 18.04 12.81
CA ASN A 69 -4.38 18.42 12.52
C ASN A 69 -4.51 18.93 11.08
N VAL A 70 -5.73 18.95 10.57
CA VAL A 70 -6.01 19.53 9.25
C VAL A 70 -5.48 20.96 9.19
N GLY A 71 -4.73 21.26 8.14
CA GLY A 71 -4.02 22.51 7.92
C GLY A 71 -2.58 22.56 8.47
N ASP A 72 -2.15 21.55 9.24
CA ASP A 72 -0.75 21.44 9.65
C ASP A 72 0.14 21.09 8.44
N ILE A 73 1.35 21.64 8.44
CA ILE A 73 2.35 21.44 7.39
C ILE A 73 3.52 20.65 7.96
N GLN A 74 3.93 19.59 7.25
CA GLN A 74 5.07 18.76 7.62
C GLN A 74 5.94 18.44 6.41
N LYS A 75 7.15 17.96 6.66
CA LYS A 75 8.10 17.49 5.66
C LYS A 75 8.04 15.97 5.58
N PHE A 76 8.12 15.47 4.36
CA PHE A 76 8.11 14.04 4.05
C PHE A 76 9.18 13.70 3.03
N TRP A 77 9.74 12.52 3.13
CA TRP A 77 10.56 11.92 2.09
C TRP A 77 9.67 11.18 1.10
N VAL A 78 9.85 11.45 -0.18
CA VAL A 78 9.08 10.84 -1.28
C VAL A 78 10.06 10.32 -2.32
N MET A 79 9.73 9.18 -2.94
CA MET A 79 10.48 8.65 -4.08
C MET A 79 10.00 9.31 -5.37
N VAL A 80 10.92 9.96 -6.06
CA VAL A 80 10.68 10.66 -7.34
C VAL A 80 11.66 10.20 -8.40
N ASP A 81 11.42 10.54 -9.67
CA ASP A 81 12.37 10.26 -10.75
C ASP A 81 13.69 11.01 -10.53
N ASP A 82 14.80 10.33 -10.81
CA ASP A 82 16.14 10.93 -10.72
C ASP A 82 16.58 11.65 -12.02
N GLY A 83 15.73 11.59 -13.05
CA GLY A 83 16.00 12.13 -14.38
C GLY A 83 16.92 11.29 -15.27
N SER A 84 17.39 10.14 -14.78
CA SER A 84 18.26 9.20 -15.53
C SER A 84 17.59 7.84 -15.76
N GLY A 85 16.32 7.70 -15.39
CA GLY A 85 15.53 6.46 -15.49
C GLY A 85 15.59 5.60 -14.24
N GLY A 86 16.10 6.16 -13.12
CA GLY A 86 16.04 5.61 -11.78
C GLY A 86 15.21 6.48 -10.84
N THR A 87 15.21 6.15 -9.55
CA THR A 87 14.50 6.89 -8.52
C THR A 87 15.46 7.44 -7.46
N LYS A 88 15.09 8.55 -6.83
CA LYS A 88 15.77 9.14 -5.67
C LYS A 88 14.76 9.51 -4.61
N SER A 89 15.19 9.63 -3.35
CA SER A 89 14.38 10.25 -2.30
C SER A 89 14.55 11.76 -2.34
N GLU A 90 13.43 12.48 -2.25
CA GLU A 90 13.38 13.94 -2.20
C GLU A 90 12.49 14.38 -1.03
N GLU A 91 12.84 15.49 -0.37
CA GLU A 91 12.03 16.05 0.71
C GLU A 91 10.96 16.97 0.10
N VAL A 92 9.69 16.67 0.38
CA VAL A 92 8.55 17.51 0.01
C VAL A 92 7.92 18.12 1.26
N VAL A 93 7.17 19.20 1.07
CA VAL A 93 6.40 19.87 2.12
C VAL A 93 4.93 19.62 1.86
N ALA A 94 4.25 18.90 2.74
CA ALA A 94 2.84 18.56 2.57
C ALA A 94 1.95 19.15 3.66
N GLU A 95 0.72 19.48 3.27
CA GLU A 95 -0.36 19.95 4.13
C GLU A 95 -1.36 18.81 4.38
N MET A 96 -1.81 18.67 5.63
CA MET A 96 -2.89 17.76 5.96
C MET A 96 -4.23 18.35 5.50
N LEU A 97 -4.88 17.70 4.55
CA LEU A 97 -6.14 18.16 3.96
C LEU A 97 -7.38 17.55 4.64
N ALA A 98 -7.26 16.33 5.14
CA ALA A 98 -8.35 15.64 5.83
C ALA A 98 -7.79 14.67 6.87
N LYS A 99 -8.55 14.44 7.94
CA LYS A 99 -8.20 13.48 9.00
C LYS A 99 -9.47 12.87 9.56
N GLY A 100 -9.47 11.55 9.64
CA GLY A 100 -10.49 10.75 10.29
C GLY A 100 -10.02 10.16 11.61
N SER A 101 -10.63 9.05 11.97
CA SER A 101 -10.30 8.31 13.20
C SER A 101 -9.14 7.34 13.02
N GLN A 102 -8.86 6.89 11.80
CA GLN A 102 -7.90 5.84 11.45
C GLN A 102 -6.96 6.24 10.31
N THR A 103 -7.32 7.27 9.54
CA THR A 103 -6.58 7.70 8.36
C THR A 103 -6.42 9.21 8.30
N ALA A 104 -5.34 9.66 7.65
CA ALA A 104 -5.14 11.08 7.36
C ALA A 104 -4.67 11.26 5.90
N ILE A 105 -5.07 12.34 5.26
CA ILE A 105 -4.72 12.64 3.88
C ILE A 105 -3.87 13.91 3.84
N TRP A 106 -2.69 13.76 3.30
CA TRP A 106 -1.71 14.80 3.08
C TRP A 106 -1.55 15.06 1.59
N ALA A 107 -1.20 16.26 1.22
CA ALA A 107 -0.83 16.58 -0.16
C ALA A 107 0.39 17.51 -0.19
N ASP A 108 1.30 17.24 -1.11
CA ASP A 108 2.41 18.14 -1.40
C ASP A 108 1.87 19.53 -1.75
N THR A 109 2.36 20.55 -1.09
CA THR A 109 1.92 21.95 -1.26
C THR A 109 2.17 22.48 -2.67
N VAL A 110 3.17 21.95 -3.38
CA VAL A 110 3.42 22.27 -4.79
C VAL A 110 2.28 21.75 -5.65
N GLU A 111 1.82 20.54 -5.38
CA GLU A 111 0.73 19.90 -6.11
C GLU A 111 -0.63 20.58 -5.88
N LEU A 112 -0.87 21.13 -4.71
CA LEU A 112 -2.08 21.91 -4.42
C LEU A 112 -2.21 23.17 -5.26
N SER A 113 -1.10 23.73 -5.73
CA SER A 113 -1.05 24.92 -6.58
C SER A 113 -1.07 24.61 -8.08
N SER A 114 -0.93 23.35 -8.45
CA SER A 114 -0.90 22.85 -9.82
C SER A 114 -2.30 22.38 -10.29
N SER A 115 -2.38 21.85 -11.50
CA SER A 115 -3.59 21.19 -12.03
C SER A 115 -3.72 19.73 -11.59
N SER A 116 -3.17 19.35 -10.44
CA SER A 116 -3.19 17.99 -9.92
C SER A 116 -4.60 17.52 -9.54
N ASN A 117 -4.76 16.21 -9.42
CA ASN A 117 -6.03 15.57 -9.05
C ASN A 117 -6.18 15.43 -7.52
N ILE A 118 -5.66 16.38 -6.75
CA ILE A 118 -5.85 16.47 -5.30
C ILE A 118 -6.31 17.88 -4.89
N SER A 119 -7.25 17.94 -3.98
CA SER A 119 -7.78 19.16 -3.39
C SER A 119 -8.41 18.82 -2.05
N ALA A 120 -8.71 19.81 -1.21
CA ALA A 120 -9.41 19.60 0.05
C ALA A 120 -10.77 18.89 -0.11
N SER A 121 -11.50 19.16 -1.21
CA SER A 121 -12.76 18.48 -1.52
C SER A 121 -12.54 17.01 -1.86
N LEU A 122 -11.56 16.69 -2.73
CA LEU A 122 -11.22 15.31 -3.08
C LEU A 122 -10.66 14.55 -1.87
N ALA A 123 -9.84 15.19 -1.06
CA ALA A 123 -9.35 14.59 0.18
C ALA A 123 -10.50 14.20 1.13
N ALA A 124 -11.51 15.05 1.25
CA ALA A 124 -12.72 14.71 2.03
C ALA A 124 -13.50 13.52 1.43
N ASP A 125 -13.58 13.43 0.09
CA ASP A 125 -14.22 12.30 -0.58
C ASP A 125 -13.41 11.00 -0.43
N TYR A 126 -12.07 11.06 -0.50
CA TYR A 126 -11.19 9.92 -0.25
C TYR A 126 -11.27 9.48 1.22
N LEU A 127 -11.34 10.41 2.16
CA LEU A 127 -11.50 10.08 3.58
C LEU A 127 -12.80 9.31 3.84
N LYS A 128 -13.92 9.72 3.22
CA LYS A 128 -15.19 8.97 3.30
C LYS A 128 -15.07 7.58 2.70
N LEU A 129 -14.37 7.46 1.56
CA LEU A 129 -14.13 6.17 0.93
C LEU A 129 -13.29 5.25 1.82
N LEU A 130 -12.32 5.81 2.53
CA LEU A 130 -11.46 5.07 3.45
C LEU A 130 -12.20 4.63 4.72
N GLU A 131 -13.01 5.49 5.33
CA GLU A 131 -13.53 5.25 6.68
C GLU A 131 -15.06 5.05 6.77
N GLU A 132 -15.85 5.42 5.76
CA GLU A 132 -17.30 5.40 5.91
C GLU A 132 -17.99 4.37 5.00
N ASN A 133 -17.75 4.45 3.67
CA ASN A 133 -18.46 3.61 2.70
C ASN A 133 -17.69 3.45 1.40
N THR A 134 -17.84 2.30 0.79
CA THR A 134 -17.27 1.96 -0.51
C THR A 134 -18.35 1.95 -1.61
N PRO A 135 -17.97 1.95 -2.91
CA PRO A 135 -18.93 1.94 -4.02
C PRO A 135 -19.87 0.73 -3.98
N ALA A 136 -21.06 0.90 -4.55
CA ALA A 136 -21.97 -0.20 -4.78
C ALA A 136 -21.28 -1.28 -5.64
N GLY A 137 -21.27 -2.51 -5.15
CA GLY A 137 -20.56 -3.63 -5.79
C GLY A 137 -19.31 -4.07 -5.04
N SER A 138 -18.81 -3.29 -4.10
CA SER A 138 -17.80 -3.77 -3.14
C SER A 138 -18.38 -4.85 -2.22
N ARG A 139 -17.52 -5.54 -1.50
CA ARG A 139 -17.92 -6.65 -0.62
C ARG A 139 -18.97 -6.27 0.42
N ASP A 140 -18.85 -5.08 0.98
CA ASP A 140 -19.83 -4.47 1.87
C ASP A 140 -19.76 -2.95 1.72
N SER A 141 -20.67 -2.37 0.96
CA SER A 141 -20.66 -0.92 0.67
C SER A 141 -21.03 -0.04 1.88
N SER A 142 -21.42 -0.61 2.99
CA SER A 142 -21.68 0.14 4.26
C SER A 142 -20.42 0.34 5.09
N LYS A 143 -19.27 -0.18 4.64
CA LYS A 143 -17.96 -0.05 5.28
C LYS A 143 -17.01 0.74 4.41
N GLY A 144 -16.07 1.45 5.03
CA GLY A 144 -14.92 2.04 4.35
C GLY A 144 -13.90 0.99 3.94
N ILE A 145 -12.96 1.37 3.07
CA ILE A 145 -11.84 0.51 2.66
C ILE A 145 -11.08 0.00 3.88
N TYR A 146 -10.77 0.88 4.84
CA TYR A 146 -9.99 0.54 6.02
C TYR A 146 -10.64 -0.61 6.82
N ASP A 147 -11.93 -0.53 7.09
CA ASP A 147 -12.65 -1.57 7.83
C ASP A 147 -12.73 -2.89 7.06
N LEU A 148 -12.89 -2.82 5.73
CA LEU A 148 -12.89 -4.02 4.88
C LEU A 148 -11.52 -4.69 4.91
N GLU A 149 -10.45 -3.94 4.73
CA GLU A 149 -9.11 -4.51 4.74
C GLU A 149 -8.70 -5.04 6.11
N LEU A 150 -9.10 -4.34 7.19
CA LEU A 150 -8.93 -4.83 8.55
C LEU A 150 -9.59 -6.20 8.76
N GLU A 151 -10.79 -6.40 8.19
CA GLU A 151 -11.55 -7.65 8.29
C GLU A 151 -10.90 -8.79 7.51
N TYR A 152 -10.33 -8.51 6.32
CA TYR A 152 -9.85 -9.54 5.41
C TYR A 152 -8.36 -9.79 5.48
N PHE A 153 -7.56 -8.76 5.74
CA PHE A 153 -6.10 -8.83 5.70
C PHE A 153 -5.44 -8.59 7.05
N GLY A 154 -6.19 -8.09 8.05
CA GLY A 154 -5.68 -7.81 9.37
C GLY A 154 -5.33 -6.34 9.60
N SER A 155 -4.64 -6.07 10.71
CA SER A 155 -4.33 -4.68 11.11
C SER A 155 -3.08 -4.15 10.43
N PRO A 156 -3.08 -2.86 10.02
CA PRO A 156 -1.83 -2.20 9.66
C PRO A 156 -0.89 -2.14 10.87
N PRO A 157 0.40 -1.88 10.64
CA PRO A 157 1.31 -1.58 11.73
C PRO A 157 0.86 -0.30 12.47
N ASN A 158 1.48 -0.05 13.61
CA ASN A 158 1.32 1.20 14.35
C ASN A 158 2.71 1.64 14.81
N TYR A 159 3.55 1.93 13.81
CA TYR A 159 4.99 2.14 14.00
C TYR A 159 5.28 3.37 14.86
N ASP A 160 4.62 4.50 14.61
CA ASP A 160 4.78 5.73 15.38
C ASP A 160 3.86 5.82 16.61
N GLY A 161 2.92 4.90 16.74
CA GLY A 161 2.06 4.75 17.91
C GLY A 161 0.89 5.72 17.98
N ASP A 162 0.52 6.38 16.89
CA ASP A 162 -0.62 7.32 16.84
C ASP A 162 -1.93 6.68 16.33
N GLY A 163 -1.84 5.48 15.75
CA GLY A 163 -2.97 4.70 15.24
C GLY A 163 -3.57 5.24 13.94
N ILE A 164 -2.86 6.11 13.23
CA ILE A 164 -3.29 6.73 11.97
C ILE A 164 -2.45 6.17 10.83
N VAL A 165 -3.07 5.84 9.72
CA VAL A 165 -2.39 5.59 8.44
C VAL A 165 -2.43 6.86 7.60
N ASP A 166 -1.26 7.36 7.23
CA ASP A 166 -1.12 8.54 6.40
C ASP A 166 -1.16 8.18 4.89
N PHE A 167 -1.97 8.88 4.13
CA PHE A 167 -2.05 8.81 2.68
C PHE A 167 -1.49 10.10 2.11
N LEU A 168 -0.26 10.05 1.57
CA LEU A 168 0.44 11.22 1.04
C LEU A 168 0.31 11.27 -0.48
N PHE A 169 -0.29 12.35 -0.97
CA PHE A 169 -0.38 12.67 -2.39
C PHE A 169 0.79 13.56 -2.80
N ALA A 170 1.58 13.09 -3.76
CA ALA A 170 2.73 13.80 -4.31
C ALA A 170 2.95 13.45 -5.78
N ASP A 171 3.79 14.19 -6.50
CA ASP A 171 4.34 13.77 -7.79
C ASP A 171 5.42 12.72 -7.52
N ILE A 172 5.06 11.44 -7.66
CA ILE A 172 5.94 10.30 -7.41
C ILE A 172 6.66 9.86 -8.69
N PHE A 173 7.55 8.89 -8.60
CA PHE A 173 8.26 8.37 -9.78
C PHE A 173 7.30 7.84 -10.85
N SER A 174 7.66 8.06 -12.11
CA SER A 174 6.81 7.73 -13.26
C SER A 174 6.53 6.22 -13.38
N GLY A 175 5.29 5.90 -13.79
CA GLY A 175 4.82 4.53 -14.01
C GLY A 175 4.20 3.86 -12.80
N ALA A 176 4.13 4.53 -11.64
CA ALA A 176 3.40 4.09 -10.46
C ALA A 176 2.18 4.98 -10.21
N GLY A 177 1.08 4.39 -9.79
CA GLY A 177 -0.09 5.14 -9.30
C GLY A 177 -0.05 5.39 -7.80
N GLY A 178 0.75 4.59 -7.11
CA GLY A 178 1.05 4.66 -5.69
C GLY A 178 2.23 3.77 -5.35
N TYR A 179 2.65 3.79 -4.11
CA TYR A 179 3.60 2.82 -3.57
C TYR A 179 3.54 2.79 -2.04
N PHE A 180 3.94 1.64 -1.50
CA PHE A 180 4.32 1.46 -0.11
C PHE A 180 5.83 1.15 -0.03
N THR A 181 6.49 1.59 1.03
CA THR A 181 7.87 1.18 1.31
C THR A 181 8.09 0.82 2.78
N GLY A 182 8.61 -0.37 3.02
CA GLY A 182 9.01 -0.81 4.36
C GLY A 182 10.13 0.04 4.99
N GLN A 183 10.78 0.94 4.23
CA GLN A 183 11.76 1.88 4.76
C GLN A 183 11.14 2.80 5.81
N ASP A 184 9.86 3.19 5.64
CA ASP A 184 9.16 4.07 6.57
C ASP A 184 8.85 3.41 7.92
N GLN A 185 8.94 2.09 7.98
CA GLN A 185 8.89 1.30 9.21
C GLN A 185 10.28 1.10 9.85
N THR A 186 11.22 2.01 9.60
CA THR A 186 12.60 1.95 10.12
C THR A 186 13.08 3.32 10.59
N ASN A 187 14.21 3.35 11.30
CA ASN A 187 14.88 4.59 11.69
C ASN A 187 16.03 5.02 10.73
N GLN A 188 16.01 4.52 9.49
CA GLN A 188 17.01 4.85 8.49
C GLN A 188 16.84 6.29 7.97
N SER A 189 17.91 6.85 7.41
CA SER A 189 17.85 8.14 6.73
C SER A 189 16.90 8.06 5.53
N GLY A 190 16.05 9.07 5.34
CA GLY A 190 15.04 9.11 4.30
C GLY A 190 13.76 8.33 4.64
N SER A 191 13.64 7.81 5.88
CA SER A 191 12.40 7.24 6.40
C SER A 191 11.51 8.32 6.99
N ASN A 192 10.20 8.22 6.76
CA ASN A 192 9.21 9.07 7.41
C ASN A 192 8.85 8.56 8.82
N GLN A 193 9.28 7.37 9.19
CA GLN A 193 9.10 6.74 10.50
C GLN A 193 7.63 6.72 10.95
N ARG A 194 6.72 6.33 10.06
CA ARG A 194 5.28 6.29 10.28
C ARG A 194 4.59 5.27 9.38
N ASP A 195 3.32 5.05 9.62
CA ASP A 195 2.46 4.21 8.81
C ASP A 195 1.93 5.04 7.65
N ILE A 196 2.59 4.94 6.49
CA ILE A 196 2.33 5.82 5.34
C ILE A 196 2.32 5.05 4.03
N VAL A 197 1.42 5.47 3.14
CA VAL A 197 1.37 5.08 1.74
C VAL A 197 1.31 6.32 0.84
N TYR A 198 1.74 6.17 -0.41
CA TYR A 198 1.93 7.28 -1.33
C TYR A 198 1.05 7.12 -2.56
N LEU A 199 0.47 8.21 -3.02
CA LEU A 199 -0.41 8.26 -4.18
C LEU A 199 0.09 9.31 -5.17
N ASP A 200 0.03 8.96 -6.46
CA ASP A 200 0.38 9.86 -7.53
C ASP A 200 -0.72 10.93 -7.75
N THR A 201 -0.33 12.20 -7.71
CA THR A 201 -1.23 13.34 -7.94
C THR A 201 -1.67 13.50 -9.38
N HIS A 202 -0.99 12.86 -10.33
CA HIS A 202 -1.32 12.92 -11.77
C HIS A 202 -2.24 11.77 -12.21
N SER A 203 -2.46 10.78 -11.38
CA SER A 203 -3.40 9.69 -11.63
C SER A 203 -4.84 10.15 -11.64
N SER A 204 -5.70 9.55 -12.48
CA SER A 204 -7.12 9.89 -12.51
C SER A 204 -7.81 9.55 -11.19
N VAL A 205 -8.84 10.33 -10.83
CA VAL A 205 -9.62 10.11 -9.59
C VAL A 205 -10.18 8.68 -9.48
N SER A 206 -10.60 8.10 -10.60
CA SER A 206 -11.12 6.71 -10.61
C SER A 206 -10.01 5.69 -10.34
N TYR A 207 -8.81 5.93 -10.82
CA TYR A 207 -7.65 5.07 -10.59
C TYR A 207 -7.17 5.16 -9.14
N VAL A 208 -7.08 6.38 -8.59
CA VAL A 208 -6.70 6.61 -7.19
C VAL A 208 -7.56 5.81 -6.21
N LYS A 209 -8.87 5.67 -6.48
CA LYS A 209 -9.77 4.92 -5.59
C LYS A 209 -9.37 3.45 -5.41
N GLY A 210 -8.93 2.79 -6.47
CA GLY A 210 -8.38 1.43 -6.39
C GLY A 210 -7.00 1.43 -5.74
N THR A 211 -6.16 2.42 -6.06
CA THR A 211 -4.81 2.53 -5.51
C THR A 211 -4.82 2.73 -3.98
N LEU A 212 -5.82 3.43 -3.42
CA LEU A 212 -5.95 3.60 -1.96
C LEU A 212 -6.00 2.24 -1.24
N SER A 213 -6.82 1.30 -1.72
CA SER A 213 -6.89 -0.04 -1.14
C SER A 213 -5.65 -0.87 -1.46
N HIS A 214 -5.15 -0.80 -2.67
CA HIS A 214 -3.94 -1.52 -3.09
C HIS A 214 -2.74 -1.22 -2.19
N GLU A 215 -2.43 0.05 -1.96
CA GLU A 215 -1.28 0.44 -1.14
C GLU A 215 -1.52 0.21 0.36
N LEU A 216 -2.75 0.36 0.84
CA LEU A 216 -3.10 0.01 2.21
C LEU A 216 -2.88 -1.48 2.48
N GLN A 217 -3.26 -2.34 1.52
CA GLN A 217 -3.04 -3.78 1.64
C GLN A 217 -1.53 -4.12 1.70
N HIS A 218 -0.67 -3.47 0.92
CA HIS A 218 0.77 -3.64 1.03
C HIS A 218 1.30 -3.28 2.43
N LEU A 219 0.84 -2.16 3.00
CA LEU A 219 1.20 -1.75 4.36
C LEU A 219 0.74 -2.79 5.40
N ILE A 220 -0.49 -3.28 5.29
CA ILE A 220 -1.02 -4.32 6.18
C ILE A 220 -0.21 -5.60 6.03
N HIS A 221 0.01 -6.07 4.81
CA HIS A 221 0.76 -7.30 4.56
C HIS A 221 2.18 -7.25 5.12
N TYR A 222 2.86 -6.11 4.96
CA TYR A 222 4.20 -5.90 5.52
C TYR A 222 4.25 -6.06 7.05
N ASN A 223 3.16 -5.80 7.76
CA ASN A 223 3.08 -6.03 9.19
C ASN A 223 3.16 -7.53 9.56
N TYR A 224 2.70 -8.40 8.67
CA TYR A 224 2.64 -9.86 8.89
C TYR A 224 3.79 -10.61 8.22
N ASP A 225 4.12 -10.29 6.98
CA ASP A 225 5.23 -10.92 6.25
C ASP A 225 6.02 -9.91 5.40
N LYS A 226 7.16 -9.50 5.94
CA LYS A 226 8.09 -8.54 5.28
C LYS A 226 8.87 -9.15 4.12
N TYR A 227 8.86 -10.47 3.98
CA TYR A 227 9.70 -11.21 3.05
C TYR A 227 8.90 -12.00 2.01
N GLU A 228 7.60 -11.73 1.94
CA GLU A 228 6.73 -12.35 0.94
C GLU A 228 7.22 -12.05 -0.49
N THR A 229 6.97 -12.99 -1.40
CA THR A 229 7.32 -12.81 -2.81
C THR A 229 6.50 -11.70 -3.43
N VAL A 230 7.12 -10.92 -4.32
CA VAL A 230 6.46 -9.79 -5.01
C VAL A 230 5.17 -10.24 -5.69
N GLN A 231 5.17 -11.39 -6.37
CA GLN A 231 4.01 -11.89 -7.11
C GLN A 231 2.81 -12.21 -6.18
N PHE A 232 3.07 -12.73 -4.99
CA PHE A 232 2.01 -13.04 -4.04
C PHE A 232 1.49 -11.77 -3.38
N ASN A 233 2.38 -10.89 -2.97
CA ASN A 233 2.05 -9.60 -2.38
C ASN A 233 1.20 -8.75 -3.34
N GLU A 234 1.64 -8.58 -4.60
CA GLU A 234 0.86 -7.89 -5.64
C GLU A 234 -0.51 -8.55 -5.87
N GLY A 235 -0.56 -9.89 -5.89
CA GLY A 235 -1.82 -10.62 -6.06
C GLY A 235 -2.83 -10.36 -4.94
N LEU A 236 -2.39 -10.18 -3.70
CA LEU A 236 -3.26 -9.80 -2.58
C LEU A 236 -3.74 -8.35 -2.71
N SER A 237 -2.87 -7.43 -3.11
CA SER A 237 -3.21 -6.02 -3.29
C SER A 237 -4.19 -5.81 -4.45
N GLU A 238 -4.05 -6.57 -5.53
CA GLU A 238 -5.04 -6.58 -6.63
C GLU A 238 -6.41 -7.15 -6.18
N MET A 239 -6.45 -8.02 -5.18
CA MET A 239 -7.71 -8.52 -4.62
C MET A 239 -8.40 -7.49 -3.71
N ALA A 240 -7.68 -6.51 -3.20
CA ALA A 240 -8.22 -5.44 -2.37
C ALA A 240 -8.93 -4.35 -3.20
N THR A 241 -8.59 -4.22 -4.50
CA THR A 241 -9.19 -3.23 -5.41
C THR A 241 -10.53 -3.72 -5.94
#